data_47dd6db7b55ba3bda051d1aeff00acd2
#
_entry.id   47dd6db7b55ba3bda051d1aeff00acd2
#
_cell.length_a   1.000
_cell.length_b   1.000
_cell.length_c   1.000
_cell.angle_alpha   90.00
_cell.angle_beta   90.00
_cell.angle_gamma   90.00
#
_symmetry.space_group_name_H-M   'P 1'
#
loop_
_entity.id
_entity.type
_entity.pdbx_description
1 polymer ?
#
loop_
_entity_poly.entity_id
_entity_poly.type
_entity_poly.pdbx_seq_one_letter_code
_entity_poly.pdbx_strand_id
1 'polypeptide(L)'
;MSKYAKIFEYFRQCPQLADLWSIASTEKIGNRVILPQGASPVVQYQEKSDLYGGYECEIVPYPSIYEDFQINCYEWYDVKDGSVPEYNINVLSLEEVQKICDWVKEQNDNDNFPDINEKIVSIECNPFVPQIRYVNPEENTVGYFITVRLRYVNRTQRKTVEYGDTD
;
A
#
# COMPACT_ATOMS: atom_id res chain seq x y z
N MET A 1 -11.13 16.54 -8.36
CA MET A 1 -11.04 15.12 -7.97
C MET A 1 -10.41 15.03 -6.59
N SER A 2 -11.02 14.27 -5.69
CA SER A 2 -10.50 14.11 -4.33
C SER A 2 -9.19 13.33 -4.31
N LYS A 3 -8.46 13.43 -3.21
CA LYS A 3 -7.22 12.68 -2.99
C LYS A 3 -7.43 11.17 -3.19
N TYR A 4 -8.47 10.61 -2.61
CA TYR A 4 -8.74 9.17 -2.73
C TYR A 4 -9.11 8.76 -4.14
N ALA A 5 -9.87 9.58 -4.86
CA ALA A 5 -10.18 9.30 -6.26
C ALA A 5 -8.92 9.28 -7.12
N LYS A 6 -7.99 10.19 -6.87
CA LYS A 6 -6.69 10.21 -7.56
C LYS A 6 -5.86 8.98 -7.27
N ILE A 7 -5.86 8.53 -6.02
CA ILE A 7 -5.16 7.30 -5.62
C ILE A 7 -5.77 6.08 -6.31
N PHE A 8 -7.09 5.98 -6.35
CA PHE A 8 -7.76 4.85 -7.01
C PHE A 8 -7.48 4.83 -8.52
N GLU A 9 -7.53 5.99 -9.18
CA GLU A 9 -7.19 6.09 -10.59
C GLU A 9 -5.73 5.73 -10.86
N TYR A 10 -4.85 6.09 -9.95
CA TYR A 10 -3.45 5.70 -10.02
C TYR A 10 -3.29 4.18 -9.98
N PHE A 11 -3.92 3.51 -9.03
CA PHE A 11 -3.83 2.05 -8.93
C PHE A 11 -4.47 1.33 -10.11
N ARG A 12 -5.47 1.91 -10.75
CA ARG A 12 -6.09 1.35 -11.96
C ARG A 12 -5.14 1.30 -13.15
N GLN A 13 -4.03 1.99 -13.11
CA GLN A 13 -2.99 1.89 -14.13
C GLN A 13 -2.24 0.55 -14.07
N CYS A 14 -2.28 -0.14 -12.94
CA CYS A 14 -1.79 -1.50 -12.83
C CYS A 14 -2.70 -2.45 -13.64
N PRO A 15 -2.16 -3.24 -14.58
CA PRO A 15 -2.98 -4.13 -15.40
C PRO A 15 -3.87 -5.07 -14.60
N GLN A 16 -3.39 -5.56 -13.46
CA GLN A 16 -4.13 -6.45 -12.58
C GLN A 16 -5.24 -5.74 -11.80
N LEU A 17 -5.24 -4.41 -11.80
CA LEU A 17 -6.19 -3.58 -11.05
C LEU A 17 -7.06 -2.71 -11.94
N ALA A 18 -7.16 -3.03 -13.24
CA ALA A 18 -7.94 -2.23 -14.20
C ALA A 18 -9.41 -2.08 -13.76
N ASP A 19 -9.96 -3.13 -13.14
CA ASP A 19 -11.34 -3.15 -12.66
C ASP A 19 -11.42 -2.97 -11.13
N LEU A 20 -10.52 -2.18 -10.57
CA LEU A 20 -10.45 -1.95 -9.13
C LEU A 20 -11.69 -1.25 -8.60
N TRP A 21 -12.21 -1.75 -7.51
CA TRP A 21 -13.35 -1.17 -6.80
C TRP A 21 -12.89 -0.45 -5.54
N SER A 22 -13.55 0.65 -5.24
CA SER A 22 -13.27 1.45 -4.05
C SER A 22 -14.23 1.19 -2.88
N ILE A 23 -15.15 0.27 -3.05
CA ILE A 23 -16.16 -0.05 -2.04
C ILE A 23 -16.15 -1.55 -1.78
N ALA A 24 -16.08 -1.90 -0.51
CA ALA A 24 -15.95 -3.29 -0.04
C ALA A 24 -17.25 -4.10 -0.10
N SER A 25 -18.17 -3.80 -1.00
CA SER A 25 -19.51 -4.38 -0.92
C SER A 25 -19.65 -5.77 -1.52
N THR A 26 -18.68 -6.30 -2.25
CA THR A 26 -18.85 -7.59 -2.91
C THR A 26 -17.56 -8.40 -2.96
N GLU A 27 -17.55 -9.50 -2.20
CA GLU A 27 -16.54 -10.54 -2.31
C GLU A 27 -16.87 -11.44 -3.50
N LYS A 28 -16.79 -10.89 -4.71
CA LYS A 28 -16.98 -11.69 -5.93
C LYS A 28 -15.63 -12.06 -6.51
N ILE A 29 -15.56 -13.27 -7.02
CA ILE A 29 -14.36 -13.79 -7.69
C ILE A 29 -13.94 -12.85 -8.82
N GLY A 30 -12.64 -12.57 -8.90
CA GLY A 30 -12.07 -11.62 -9.85
C GLY A 30 -12.16 -10.18 -9.40
N ASN A 31 -12.88 -9.88 -8.33
CA ASN A 31 -12.94 -8.53 -7.80
C ASN A 31 -11.67 -8.18 -7.05
N ARG A 32 -11.24 -6.96 -7.24
CA ARG A 32 -10.13 -6.37 -6.51
C ARG A 32 -10.59 -5.06 -5.93
N VAL A 33 -10.45 -4.94 -4.62
CA VAL A 33 -11.03 -3.85 -3.84
C VAL A 33 -9.92 -3.18 -3.06
N ILE A 34 -9.86 -1.86 -3.13
CA ILE A 34 -8.94 -1.08 -2.32
C ILE A 34 -9.68 -0.38 -1.19
N LEU A 35 -9.12 -0.48 0.01
CA LEU A 35 -9.69 0.10 1.22
C LEU A 35 -8.63 0.91 1.94
N PRO A 36 -8.94 2.16 2.33
CA PRO A 36 -8.08 2.87 3.26
C PRO A 36 -8.01 2.12 4.59
N GLN A 37 -6.81 1.99 5.14
CA GLN A 37 -6.58 1.34 6.43
C GLN A 37 -6.31 2.34 7.54
N GLY A 38 -5.82 3.51 7.19
CA GLY A 38 -5.56 4.57 8.13
C GLY A 38 -4.32 5.37 7.76
N ALA A 39 -4.20 6.52 8.37
CA ALA A 39 -3.07 7.41 8.20
C ALA A 39 -2.46 7.71 9.57
N SER A 40 -1.14 7.69 9.64
CA SER A 40 -0.40 7.97 10.86
C SER A 40 0.71 8.97 10.58
N PRO A 41 0.76 10.07 11.32
CA PRO A 41 1.90 10.98 11.23
C PRO A 41 3.15 10.29 11.75
N VAL A 42 4.25 10.51 11.08
CA VAL A 42 5.55 10.01 11.50
C VAL A 42 6.41 11.17 11.93
N VAL A 43 6.81 11.18 13.18
CA VAL A 43 7.77 12.14 13.68
C VAL A 43 9.16 11.60 13.38
N GLN A 44 9.90 12.34 12.56
CA GLN A 44 11.26 11.96 12.24
C GLN A 44 12.22 12.74 13.10
N TYR A 45 13.27 12.07 13.56
CA TYR A 45 14.35 12.68 14.31
C TYR A 45 15.62 12.55 13.49
N GLN A 46 16.37 13.63 13.46
CA GLN A 46 17.68 13.62 12.84
C GLN A 46 18.74 13.61 13.94
N GLU A 47 19.69 12.69 13.85
CA GLU A 47 20.82 12.66 14.77
C GLU A 47 21.85 13.70 14.37
N LYS A 48 22.33 14.43 15.36
CA LYS A 48 23.47 15.34 15.20
C LYS A 48 24.58 14.94 16.16
N SER A 49 25.81 14.87 15.65
CA SER A 49 26.97 14.72 16.50
C SER A 49 27.44 16.10 16.97
N ASP A 50 27.75 16.22 18.23
CA ASP A 50 28.38 17.42 18.76
C ASP A 50 29.92 17.33 18.65
N LEU A 51 30.60 18.43 19.01
CA LEU A 51 32.07 18.53 18.96
C LEU A 51 32.78 17.58 19.94
N TYR A 52 32.04 17.01 20.88
CA TYR A 52 32.57 16.12 21.94
C TYR A 52 32.20 14.66 21.70
N GLY A 53 31.65 14.36 20.52
CA GLY A 53 31.24 12.99 20.20
C GLY A 53 29.88 12.58 20.73
N GLY A 54 29.12 13.49 21.31
CA GLY A 54 27.72 13.25 21.67
C GLY A 54 26.80 13.34 20.49
N TYR A 55 25.59 12.84 20.64
CA TYR A 55 24.55 12.90 19.61
C TYR A 55 23.30 13.55 20.18
N GLU A 56 22.75 14.48 19.41
CA GLU A 56 21.45 15.07 19.68
C GLU A 56 20.47 14.67 18.59
N CYS A 57 19.20 14.45 18.98
CA CYS A 57 18.15 14.18 18.04
C CYS A 57 17.29 15.42 17.83
N GLU A 58 17.09 15.81 16.58
CA GLU A 58 16.19 16.90 16.22
C GLU A 58 14.94 16.36 15.52
N ILE A 59 13.82 17.02 15.76
CA ILE A 59 12.60 16.76 15.00
C ILE A 59 12.78 17.37 13.61
N VAL A 60 12.58 16.53 12.59
CA VAL A 60 12.62 17.00 11.21
C VAL A 60 11.44 17.94 10.95
N PRO A 61 11.69 19.13 10.33
CA PRO A 61 10.66 20.17 10.21
C PRO A 61 9.41 19.78 9.44
N TYR A 62 9.46 18.81 8.58
CA TYR A 62 8.32 18.39 7.76
C TYR A 62 8.05 16.91 7.97
N PRO A 63 7.27 16.57 9.02
CA PRO A 63 6.99 15.18 9.29
C PRO A 63 6.23 14.55 8.13
N SER A 64 6.58 13.32 7.82
CA SER A 64 5.88 12.56 6.83
C SER A 64 4.66 11.87 7.43
N ILE A 65 3.72 11.54 6.56
CA ILE A 65 2.57 10.73 6.91
C ILE A 65 2.71 9.39 6.21
N TYR A 66 2.45 8.31 6.92
CA TYR A 66 2.19 6.99 6.38
C TYR A 66 0.69 6.83 6.20
N GLU A 67 0.27 6.49 5.01
CA GLU A 67 -1.12 6.15 4.74
C GLU A 67 -1.15 4.76 4.13
N ASP A 68 -1.86 3.86 4.79
CA ASP A 68 -1.92 2.47 4.39
C ASP A 68 -3.23 2.16 3.68
N PHE A 69 -3.13 1.37 2.63
CA PHE A 69 -4.25 0.85 1.88
C PHE A 69 -4.15 -0.67 1.83
N GLN A 70 -5.29 -1.33 1.91
CA GLN A 70 -5.36 -2.77 1.72
C GLN A 70 -6.04 -3.05 0.39
N ILE A 71 -5.37 -3.85 -0.44
CA ILE A 71 -5.95 -4.34 -1.69
C ILE A 71 -6.34 -5.79 -1.46
N ASN A 72 -7.62 -6.06 -1.55
CA ASN A 72 -8.17 -7.40 -1.41
C ASN A 72 -8.44 -7.99 -2.78
N CYS A 73 -7.98 -9.20 -3.00
CA CYS A 73 -8.13 -9.91 -4.26
C CYS A 73 -8.85 -11.24 -4.00
N TYR A 74 -9.96 -11.45 -4.71
CA TYR A 74 -10.78 -12.66 -4.60
C TYR A 74 -10.55 -13.49 -5.85
N GLU A 75 -9.86 -14.63 -5.70
CA GLU A 75 -9.39 -15.43 -6.81
C GLU A 75 -9.91 -16.85 -6.74
N TRP A 76 -9.94 -17.52 -7.91
CA TRP A 76 -10.11 -18.94 -7.99
C TRP A 76 -8.78 -19.64 -7.75
N TYR A 77 -8.83 -20.84 -7.20
CA TYR A 77 -7.70 -21.73 -7.33
C TYR A 77 -8.10 -22.98 -8.11
N ASP A 78 -7.13 -23.48 -8.91
CA ASP A 78 -7.38 -24.66 -9.71
C ASP A 78 -7.42 -25.91 -8.84
N VAL A 79 -8.50 -26.68 -9.03
CA VAL A 79 -8.61 -28.04 -8.49
C VAL A 79 -8.63 -28.98 -9.67
N LYS A 80 -7.60 -29.80 -9.78
CA LYS A 80 -7.54 -30.80 -10.82
C LYS A 80 -8.35 -32.03 -10.40
N ASP A 81 -9.39 -32.34 -11.18
CA ASP A 81 -10.07 -33.64 -11.21
C ASP A 81 -10.46 -34.23 -9.85
N GLY A 82 -11.14 -33.47 -9.00
CA GLY A 82 -11.66 -33.97 -7.74
C GLY A 82 -10.61 -34.31 -6.69
N SER A 83 -9.36 -33.94 -6.92
CA SER A 83 -8.29 -34.08 -5.93
C SER A 83 -8.39 -32.99 -4.87
N VAL A 84 -7.93 -33.32 -3.66
CA VAL A 84 -7.77 -32.31 -2.61
C VAL A 84 -6.75 -31.26 -3.08
N PRO A 85 -7.04 -29.96 -2.96
CA PRO A 85 -6.08 -28.94 -3.37
C PRO A 85 -4.74 -29.13 -2.64
N GLU A 86 -3.69 -29.26 -3.40
CA GLU A 86 -2.34 -29.23 -2.86
C GLU A 86 -1.96 -27.77 -2.58
N TYR A 87 -1.06 -27.55 -1.64
CA TYR A 87 -0.64 -26.22 -1.24
C TYR A 87 -0.05 -25.37 -2.40
N ASN A 88 0.41 -26.01 -3.47
CA ASN A 88 0.98 -25.35 -4.65
C ASN A 88 -0.06 -25.04 -5.74
N ILE A 89 -1.30 -25.43 -5.56
CA ILE A 89 -2.37 -25.20 -6.56
C ILE A 89 -2.65 -23.73 -6.76
N ASN A 90 -2.39 -22.93 -5.76
CA ASN A 90 -2.63 -21.49 -5.83
C ASN A 90 -1.50 -20.71 -6.50
N VAL A 91 -0.51 -21.38 -7.07
CA VAL A 91 0.66 -20.70 -7.64
C VAL A 91 0.27 -19.70 -8.72
N LEU A 92 -0.64 -20.07 -9.63
CA LEU A 92 -1.05 -19.17 -10.72
C LEU A 92 -1.78 -17.93 -10.20
N SER A 93 -2.71 -18.10 -9.27
CA SER A 93 -3.41 -16.95 -8.70
C SER A 93 -2.49 -16.11 -7.82
N LEU A 94 -1.60 -16.75 -7.07
CA LEU A 94 -0.60 -16.06 -6.26
C LEU A 94 0.35 -15.24 -7.14
N GLU A 95 0.83 -15.80 -8.25
CA GLU A 95 1.70 -15.10 -9.19
C GLU A 95 0.98 -13.90 -9.81
N GLU A 96 -0.30 -14.04 -10.14
CA GLU A 96 -1.09 -12.95 -10.70
C GLU A 96 -1.23 -11.80 -9.70
N VAL A 97 -1.49 -12.12 -8.44
CA VAL A 97 -1.60 -11.10 -7.39
C VAL A 97 -0.23 -10.52 -7.04
N GLN A 98 0.85 -11.34 -7.10
CA GLN A 98 2.21 -10.85 -6.89
C GLN A 98 2.59 -9.76 -7.89
N LYS A 99 2.07 -9.80 -9.11
CA LYS A 99 2.33 -8.76 -10.11
C LYS A 99 1.90 -7.37 -9.64
N ILE A 100 0.94 -7.28 -8.75
CA ILE A 100 0.54 -6.00 -8.15
C ILE A 100 1.67 -5.46 -7.28
N CYS A 101 2.27 -6.30 -6.44
CA CYS A 101 3.43 -5.91 -5.63
C CYS A 101 4.60 -5.49 -6.52
N ASP A 102 4.85 -6.23 -7.59
CA ASP A 102 5.92 -5.93 -8.53
C ASP A 102 5.68 -4.58 -9.23
N TRP A 103 4.44 -4.31 -9.61
CA TRP A 103 4.06 -3.03 -10.19
C TRP A 103 4.29 -1.87 -9.23
N VAL A 104 3.89 -2.03 -7.96
CA VAL A 104 4.11 -1.00 -6.92
C VAL A 104 5.59 -0.72 -6.76
N LYS A 105 6.42 -1.76 -6.72
CA LYS A 105 7.88 -1.61 -6.64
C LYS A 105 8.43 -0.85 -7.84
N GLU A 106 7.97 -1.16 -9.04
CA GLU A 106 8.37 -0.48 -10.26
C GLU A 106 8.01 1.02 -10.20
N GLN A 107 6.80 1.35 -9.74
CA GLN A 107 6.39 2.73 -9.61
C GLN A 107 7.28 3.48 -8.60
N ASN A 108 7.59 2.85 -7.48
CA ASN A 108 8.48 3.44 -6.49
C ASN A 108 9.89 3.67 -7.06
N ASP A 109 10.45 2.69 -7.75
CA ASP A 109 11.79 2.78 -8.32
C ASP A 109 11.89 3.87 -9.40
N ASN A 110 10.80 4.17 -10.08
CA ASN A 110 10.72 5.17 -11.14
C ASN A 110 10.16 6.51 -10.68
N ASP A 111 9.93 6.69 -9.40
CA ASP A 111 9.31 7.89 -8.82
C ASP A 111 7.98 8.27 -9.49
N ASN A 112 7.24 7.27 -9.97
CA ASN A 112 5.95 7.46 -10.60
C ASN A 112 4.84 7.34 -9.55
N PHE A 113 4.50 8.46 -8.94
CA PHE A 113 3.59 8.55 -7.82
C PHE A 113 2.24 9.18 -8.21
N PRO A 114 1.17 8.93 -7.44
CA PRO A 114 -0.07 9.65 -7.64
C PRO A 114 0.08 11.14 -7.35
N ASP A 115 -0.58 11.97 -8.15
CA ASP A 115 -0.57 13.41 -7.94
C ASP A 115 -1.70 13.81 -6.98
N ILE A 116 -1.37 13.90 -5.70
CA ILE A 116 -2.33 14.23 -4.64
C ILE A 116 -2.07 15.59 -3.99
N ASN A 117 -1.31 16.45 -4.65
CA ASN A 117 -0.86 17.75 -4.14
C ASN A 117 0.04 17.67 -2.90
N GLU A 118 0.60 16.51 -2.64
CA GLU A 118 1.56 16.28 -1.58
C GLU A 118 2.84 15.71 -2.19
N LYS A 119 3.96 15.96 -1.55
CA LYS A 119 5.23 15.39 -2.01
C LYS A 119 5.33 13.96 -1.53
N ILE A 120 5.19 13.02 -2.45
CA ILE A 120 5.30 11.61 -2.14
C ILE A 120 6.77 11.22 -2.04
N VAL A 121 7.10 10.51 -0.98
CA VAL A 121 8.45 10.02 -0.70
C VAL A 121 8.60 8.60 -1.21
N SER A 122 7.62 7.76 -0.97
CA SER A 122 7.67 6.35 -1.36
C SER A 122 6.29 5.73 -1.43
N ILE A 123 6.19 4.67 -2.20
CA ILE A 123 5.05 3.75 -2.21
C ILE A 123 5.62 2.34 -2.16
N GLU A 124 5.11 1.50 -1.27
CA GLU A 124 5.66 0.17 -1.08
C GLU A 124 4.63 -0.82 -0.58
N CYS A 125 4.78 -2.07 -0.99
CA CYS A 125 4.07 -3.18 -0.37
C CYS A 125 4.86 -3.67 0.84
N ASN A 126 4.22 -3.79 1.99
CA ASN A 126 4.84 -4.27 3.20
C ASN A 126 3.88 -5.21 3.95
N PRO A 127 4.14 -6.52 3.90
CA PRO A 127 5.25 -7.22 3.24
C PRO A 127 5.17 -7.19 1.70
N PHE A 128 6.27 -7.47 1.05
CA PHE A 128 6.39 -7.48 -0.41
C PHE A 128 5.88 -8.78 -1.04
N VAL A 129 4.86 -9.34 -0.45
CA VAL A 129 4.20 -10.55 -0.94
C VAL A 129 2.72 -10.48 -0.60
N PRO A 130 1.83 -11.04 -1.43
CA PRO A 130 0.45 -11.19 -1.07
C PRO A 130 0.30 -12.11 0.15
N GLN A 131 -0.63 -11.77 1.01
CA GLN A 131 -0.96 -12.58 2.18
C GLN A 131 -2.30 -13.27 1.95
N ILE A 132 -2.42 -14.50 2.44
CA ILE A 132 -3.67 -15.25 2.34
C ILE A 132 -4.59 -14.78 3.47
N ARG A 133 -5.80 -14.37 3.08
CA ARG A 133 -6.83 -13.98 4.03
C ARG A 133 -7.73 -15.17 4.40
N TYR A 134 -8.10 -15.95 3.39
CA TYR A 134 -8.89 -17.16 3.59
C TYR A 134 -8.71 -18.11 2.40
N VAL A 135 -9.02 -19.36 2.65
CA VAL A 135 -9.14 -20.38 1.62
C VAL A 135 -10.50 -21.07 1.82
N ASN A 136 -11.29 -21.14 0.76
CA ASN A 136 -12.57 -21.85 0.79
C ASN A 136 -12.53 -23.03 -0.17
N PRO A 137 -12.26 -24.26 0.33
CA PRO A 137 -12.18 -25.44 -0.52
C PRO A 137 -13.49 -25.83 -1.17
N GLU A 138 -14.62 -25.52 -0.55
CA GLU A 138 -15.94 -25.84 -1.09
C GLU A 138 -16.26 -25.06 -2.35
N GLU A 139 -15.84 -23.80 -2.39
CA GLU A 139 -16.08 -22.91 -3.51
C GLU A 139 -14.86 -22.74 -4.43
N ASN A 140 -13.75 -23.36 -4.10
CA ASN A 140 -12.49 -23.25 -4.82
C ASN A 140 -12.03 -21.78 -4.94
N THR A 141 -12.14 -21.05 -3.83
CA THR A 141 -11.80 -19.64 -3.79
C THR A 141 -10.71 -19.37 -2.76
N VAL A 142 -9.92 -18.35 -3.02
CA VAL A 142 -8.89 -17.85 -2.11
C VAL A 142 -8.96 -16.34 -2.10
N GLY A 143 -8.87 -15.77 -0.91
CA GLY A 143 -8.76 -14.33 -0.72
C GLY A 143 -7.32 -13.99 -0.38
N TYR A 144 -6.73 -13.10 -1.18
CA TYR A 144 -5.44 -12.52 -0.88
C TYR A 144 -5.62 -11.06 -0.46
N PHE A 145 -4.68 -10.55 0.30
CA PHE A 145 -4.59 -9.11 0.51
C PHE A 145 -3.15 -8.63 0.43
N ILE A 146 -3.01 -7.39 0.01
CA ILE A 146 -1.74 -6.68 -0.08
C ILE A 146 -1.90 -5.40 0.71
N THR A 147 -0.92 -5.09 1.55
CA THR A 147 -0.87 -3.80 2.23
C THR A 147 0.11 -2.90 1.49
N VAL A 148 -0.40 -1.77 1.04
CA VAL A 148 0.40 -0.75 0.35
C VAL A 148 0.52 0.45 1.25
N ARG A 149 1.74 0.89 1.48
CA ARG A 149 2.04 2.07 2.29
C ARG A 149 2.50 3.20 1.40
N LEU A 150 1.79 4.30 1.48
CA LEU A 150 2.15 5.56 0.84
C LEU A 150 2.75 6.47 1.89
N ARG A 151 3.95 6.96 1.63
CA ARG A 151 4.59 7.95 2.50
C ARG A 151 4.70 9.26 1.77
N TYR A 152 4.20 10.32 2.38
CA TYR A 152 4.27 11.65 1.80
C TYR A 152 4.54 12.70 2.89
N VAL A 153 5.05 13.86 2.46
CA VAL A 153 5.30 14.99 3.35
C VAL A 153 4.02 15.80 3.47
N ASN A 154 3.52 15.93 4.69
CA ASN A 154 2.35 16.74 4.95
C ASN A 154 2.72 18.21 5.08
N ARG A 155 2.52 18.95 3.99
CA ARG A 155 2.79 20.38 3.97
C ARG A 155 1.89 21.20 4.89
N THR A 156 0.73 20.67 5.23
CA THR A 156 -0.17 21.34 6.17
C THR A 156 0.41 21.35 7.58
N GLN A 157 1.12 20.30 7.99
CA GLN A 157 1.80 20.25 9.28
C GLN A 157 3.00 21.20 9.36
N ARG A 158 3.57 21.61 8.23
CA ARG A 158 4.64 22.58 8.17
C ARG A 158 4.26 23.86 8.92
N LYS A 159 3.05 24.37 8.70
CA LYS A 159 2.58 25.59 9.36
C LYS A 159 2.51 25.42 10.88
N THR A 160 2.17 24.24 11.35
CA THR A 160 2.10 23.95 12.77
C THR A 160 3.50 23.92 13.40
N VAL A 161 4.46 23.35 12.70
CA VAL A 161 5.86 23.27 13.16
C VAL A 161 6.52 24.64 13.17
N GLU A 162 6.34 25.45 12.12
CA GLU A 162 6.88 26.79 12.03
C GLU A 162 6.26 27.76 13.02
N TYR A 163 5.05 27.51 13.44
CA TYR A 163 4.31 28.36 14.35
C TYR A 163 4.99 28.52 15.72
N GLY A 164 5.70 27.51 16.16
CA GLY A 164 6.45 27.55 17.41
C GLY A 164 7.68 28.45 17.38
N ASP A 165 8.14 28.87 16.19
CA ASP A 165 9.38 29.62 15.99
C ASP A 165 9.14 31.09 15.72
N THR A 166 7.92 31.57 15.78
CA THR A 166 7.55 32.94 15.40
C THR A 166 7.57 33.94 16.54
N ASP A 167 7.99 33.53 17.69
CA ASP A 167 8.06 34.42 18.86
C ASP A 167 9.39 35.20 18.97
#